data_e89c3460d67579e5d3b095fa4209958d
#
_entry.id   e89c3460d67579e5d3b095fa4209958d
#
_cell.length_a   1.000
_cell.length_b   1.000
_cell.length_c   1.000
_cell.angle_alpha   90.00
_cell.angle_beta   90.00
_cell.angle_gamma   90.00
#
_symmetry.space_group_name_H-M   'P 1'
#
loop_
_entity.id
_entity.type
_entity.pdbx_description
1 polymer ?
#
loop_
_entity_poly.entity_id
_entity_poly.type
_entity_poly.pdbx_seq_one_letter_code
_entity_poly.pdbx_strand_id
1 'polypeptide(L)'
;SLGRSLMPEGLELVLSDQDLADLLAHITSSGTPPKRQPGNTPALVETGNDGVLLLTASSAEIYGDTLLFEERYGNLGFWRSANDKAAWTLNAKAAGEYEVHFDWARDGGSTANHLRLQIGSAELLAPVNGTGTWDDYRERNLGTIRLEKGRQRAVIRPAGELDSFLFDLKSIRLVPKG
;
A
#
# COMPACT_ATOMS: atom_id res chain seq x y z
N SER A 1 -34.39 -22.27 -3.34
CA SER A 1 -33.21 -21.90 -4.11
C SER A 1 -33.64 -21.73 -5.56
N LEU A 2 -33.88 -20.52 -5.98
CA LEU A 2 -34.07 -20.16 -7.38
C LEU A 2 -32.70 -20.21 -8.05
N GLY A 3 -32.42 -21.23 -8.83
CA GLY A 3 -31.15 -21.45 -9.56
C GLY A 3 -30.90 -20.44 -10.69
N ARG A 4 -30.96 -19.15 -10.38
CA ARG A 4 -30.56 -18.07 -11.30
C ARG A 4 -29.20 -17.56 -10.89
N SER A 5 -28.26 -17.55 -11.83
CA SER A 5 -26.99 -16.86 -11.72
C SER A 5 -27.24 -15.37 -11.43
N LEU A 6 -26.50 -14.79 -10.50
CA LEU A 6 -26.48 -13.35 -10.26
C LEU A 6 -25.69 -12.59 -11.34
N MET A 7 -25.07 -13.30 -12.28
CA MET A 7 -24.40 -12.66 -13.42
C MET A 7 -25.44 -12.28 -14.48
N PRO A 8 -25.43 -11.03 -14.96
CA PRO A 8 -26.23 -10.62 -16.11
C PRO A 8 -25.88 -11.49 -17.33
N GLU A 9 -26.89 -11.93 -18.07
CA GLU A 9 -26.67 -12.59 -19.37
C GLU A 9 -26.08 -11.57 -20.36
N GLY A 10 -25.10 -12.00 -21.17
CA GLY A 10 -24.48 -11.16 -22.19
C GLY A 10 -23.25 -10.37 -21.73
N LEU A 11 -22.70 -10.63 -20.53
CA LEU A 11 -21.46 -10.00 -20.07
C LEU A 11 -20.29 -10.27 -21.04
N GLU A 12 -20.28 -11.43 -21.67
CA GLU A 12 -19.31 -11.84 -22.69
C GLU A 12 -19.37 -11.02 -23.98
N LEU A 13 -20.48 -10.31 -24.23
CA LEU A 13 -20.65 -9.44 -25.39
C LEU A 13 -20.11 -8.02 -25.19
N VAL A 14 -19.82 -7.65 -23.94
CA VAL A 14 -19.41 -6.30 -23.53
C VAL A 14 -17.94 -6.24 -23.13
N LEU A 15 -17.36 -7.38 -22.75
CA LEU A 15 -15.96 -7.48 -22.33
C LEU A 15 -15.09 -7.88 -23.54
N SER A 16 -13.99 -7.16 -23.74
CA SER A 16 -12.94 -7.60 -24.66
C SER A 16 -12.23 -8.85 -24.11
N ASP A 17 -11.53 -9.58 -24.97
CA ASP A 17 -10.69 -10.72 -24.55
C ASP A 17 -9.67 -10.30 -23.47
N GLN A 18 -9.17 -9.06 -23.53
CA GLN A 18 -8.26 -8.51 -22.53
C GLN A 18 -8.97 -8.23 -21.20
N ASP A 19 -10.19 -7.64 -21.22
CA ASP A 19 -10.98 -7.42 -20.02
C ASP A 19 -11.33 -8.74 -19.33
N LEU A 20 -11.63 -9.77 -20.10
CA LEU A 20 -11.91 -11.12 -19.59
C LEU A 20 -10.65 -11.76 -19.00
N ALA A 21 -9.51 -11.63 -19.66
CA ALA A 21 -8.23 -12.12 -19.15
C ALA A 21 -7.84 -11.40 -17.83
N ASP A 22 -8.04 -10.07 -17.76
CA ASP A 22 -7.77 -9.28 -16.56
C ASP A 22 -8.74 -9.64 -15.43
N LEU A 23 -10.01 -9.88 -15.72
CA LEU A 23 -11.00 -10.36 -14.76
C LEU A 23 -10.64 -11.74 -14.24
N LEU A 24 -10.27 -12.67 -15.11
CA LEU A 24 -9.83 -14.02 -14.74
C LEU A 24 -8.53 -13.96 -13.92
N ALA A 25 -7.56 -13.14 -14.33
CA ALA A 25 -6.35 -12.89 -13.55
C ALA A 25 -6.68 -12.32 -12.18
N HIS A 26 -7.63 -11.39 -12.10
CA HIS A 26 -8.10 -10.84 -10.83
C HIS A 26 -8.78 -11.89 -9.94
N ILE A 27 -9.68 -12.70 -10.50
CA ILE A 27 -10.39 -13.76 -9.76
C ILE A 27 -9.42 -14.86 -9.32
N THR A 28 -8.47 -15.25 -10.17
CA THR A 28 -7.47 -16.28 -9.85
C THR A 28 -6.36 -15.76 -8.95
N SER A 29 -6.05 -14.47 -9.02
CA SER A 29 -5.14 -13.78 -8.11
C SER A 29 -5.83 -13.29 -6.83
N SER A 30 -7.14 -13.52 -6.67
CA SER A 30 -7.87 -13.19 -5.45
C SER A 30 -7.35 -14.06 -4.30
N GLY A 31 -6.13 -13.69 -3.89
CA GLY A 31 -5.54 -14.11 -2.64
C GLY A 31 -6.45 -13.73 -1.47
N THR A 32 -6.05 -14.08 -0.28
CA THR A 32 -6.71 -13.73 0.97
C THR A 32 -7.26 -12.30 0.92
N PRO A 33 -8.56 -12.10 1.21
CA PRO A 33 -9.12 -10.76 1.25
C PRO A 33 -8.42 -9.89 2.30
N PRO A 34 -8.43 -8.56 2.15
CA PRO A 34 -7.85 -7.68 3.16
C PRO A 34 -8.53 -7.85 4.50
N LYS A 35 -7.76 -7.73 5.57
CA LYS A 35 -8.27 -7.72 6.93
C LYS A 35 -9.23 -6.56 7.11
N ARG A 36 -10.31 -6.77 7.85
CA ARG A 36 -11.22 -5.71 8.29
C ARG A 36 -10.90 -5.38 9.74
N GLN A 37 -10.60 -4.10 10.00
CA GLN A 37 -10.24 -3.62 11.33
C GLN A 37 -11.00 -2.34 11.66
N PRO A 38 -11.36 -2.11 12.93
CA PRO A 38 -12.00 -0.87 13.35
C PRO A 38 -11.18 0.36 12.92
N GLY A 39 -11.84 1.42 12.48
CA GLY A 39 -11.19 2.66 12.03
C GLY A 39 -10.44 2.58 10.70
N ASN A 40 -10.23 1.37 10.14
CA ASN A 40 -9.61 1.20 8.83
C ASN A 40 -10.68 1.11 7.74
N THR A 41 -10.61 2.03 6.78
CA THR A 41 -11.56 2.12 5.65
C THR A 41 -10.77 2.29 4.36
N PRO A 42 -10.44 1.19 3.67
CA PRO A 42 -9.75 1.24 2.38
C PRO A 42 -10.47 2.13 1.37
N ALA A 43 -9.74 3.05 0.75
CA ALA A 43 -10.29 4.03 -0.17
C ALA A 43 -9.32 4.33 -1.32
N LEU A 44 -9.89 4.81 -2.45
CA LEU A 44 -9.09 5.32 -3.55
C LEU A 44 -8.35 6.59 -3.12
N VAL A 45 -7.03 6.61 -3.33
CA VAL A 45 -6.19 7.78 -3.09
C VAL A 45 -6.17 8.64 -4.34
N GLU A 46 -6.81 9.79 -4.28
CA GLU A 46 -6.82 10.77 -5.36
C GLU A 46 -5.68 11.78 -5.21
N THR A 47 -5.17 12.26 -6.34
CA THR A 47 -4.19 13.35 -6.35
C THR A 47 -4.82 14.63 -5.80
N GLY A 48 -4.20 15.22 -4.79
CA GLY A 48 -4.57 16.51 -4.21
C GLY A 48 -4.44 17.70 -5.19
N ASN A 49 -4.84 18.88 -4.74
CA ASN A 49 -4.73 20.11 -5.55
C ASN A 49 -3.28 20.56 -5.75
N ASP A 50 -2.40 20.16 -4.86
CA ASP A 50 -0.94 20.38 -4.89
C ASP A 50 -0.18 19.31 -5.69
N GLY A 51 -0.90 18.36 -6.30
CA GLY A 51 -0.30 17.25 -7.03
C GLY A 51 0.14 16.07 -6.16
N VAL A 52 0.03 16.19 -4.85
CA VAL A 52 0.47 15.16 -3.88
C VAL A 52 -0.54 14.02 -3.79
N LEU A 53 -0.04 12.79 -3.66
CA LEU A 53 -0.82 11.61 -3.29
C LEU A 53 -0.49 11.24 -1.84
N LEU A 54 -1.49 11.23 -0.97
CA LEU A 54 -1.32 10.91 0.46
C LEU A 54 -1.95 9.55 0.78
N LEU A 55 -1.11 8.55 1.00
CA LEU A 55 -1.48 7.19 1.37
C LEU A 55 -1.46 7.09 2.91
N THR A 56 -2.63 7.11 3.54
CA THR A 56 -2.74 7.04 5.00
C THR A 56 -2.88 5.60 5.48
N ALA A 57 -2.47 5.32 6.71
CA ALA A 57 -2.66 4.02 7.35
C ALA A 57 -4.13 3.60 7.39
N SER A 58 -5.03 4.54 7.68
CA SER A 58 -6.48 4.28 7.77
C SER A 58 -7.14 3.92 6.45
N SER A 59 -6.54 4.29 5.31
CA SER A 59 -7.05 3.98 3.96
C SER A 59 -6.40 2.77 3.31
N ALA A 60 -5.50 2.08 4.00
CA ALA A 60 -4.79 0.91 3.49
C ALA A 60 -5.67 -0.35 3.46
N GLU A 61 -5.48 -1.18 2.47
CA GLU A 61 -5.84 -2.59 2.53
C GLU A 61 -4.71 -3.36 3.24
N ILE A 62 -5.06 -4.14 4.24
CA ILE A 62 -4.12 -4.81 5.14
C ILE A 62 -4.14 -6.31 4.92
N TYR A 63 -2.97 -6.93 4.76
CA TYR A 63 -2.81 -8.36 4.51
C TYR A 63 -1.68 -8.93 5.36
N GLY A 64 -1.63 -10.27 5.42
CA GLY A 64 -0.57 -11.01 6.08
C GLY A 64 -0.94 -11.48 7.47
N ASP A 65 0.06 -11.81 8.28
CA ASP A 65 -0.14 -12.56 9.52
C ASP A 65 -0.34 -11.63 10.72
N THR A 66 0.57 -10.65 10.87
CA THR A 66 0.68 -9.87 12.12
C THR A 66 0.32 -8.38 11.97
N LEU A 67 0.41 -7.82 10.76
CA LEU A 67 0.11 -6.41 10.49
C LEU A 67 -1.29 -6.00 10.96
N LEU A 68 -1.38 -4.90 11.70
CA LEU A 68 -2.61 -4.33 12.22
C LEU A 68 -2.71 -2.83 11.94
N PHE A 69 -3.94 -2.32 11.87
CA PHE A 69 -4.23 -0.89 12.00
C PHE A 69 -4.52 -0.59 13.48
N GLU A 70 -3.74 0.29 14.06
CA GLU A 70 -3.90 0.72 15.45
C GLU A 70 -4.71 2.03 15.49
N GLU A 71 -6.03 1.90 15.63
CA GLU A 71 -6.97 3.03 15.57
C GLU A 71 -6.57 4.16 16.51
N ARG A 72 -6.14 3.84 17.73
CA ARG A 72 -5.73 4.82 18.76
C ARG A 72 -4.59 5.72 18.29
N TYR A 73 -3.66 5.17 17.50
CA TYR A 73 -2.44 5.86 17.07
C TYR A 73 -2.51 6.30 15.61
N GLY A 74 -3.48 5.77 14.85
CA GLY A 74 -3.67 6.05 13.43
C GLY A 74 -2.53 5.56 12.54
N ASN A 75 -1.89 4.45 12.91
CA ASN A 75 -0.76 3.86 12.21
C ASN A 75 -1.00 2.41 11.82
N LEU A 76 -0.20 1.90 10.90
CA LEU A 76 -0.01 0.49 10.65
C LEU A 76 1.14 -0.02 11.50
N GLY A 77 0.86 -0.87 12.47
CA GLY A 77 1.83 -1.46 13.38
C GLY A 77 1.90 -2.98 13.31
N PHE A 78 2.75 -3.58 14.15
CA PHE A 78 2.93 -5.03 14.26
C PHE A 78 3.46 -5.72 13.00
N TRP A 79 4.20 -5.04 12.15
CA TRP A 79 4.87 -5.64 11.00
C TRP A 79 5.97 -6.61 11.45
N ARG A 80 5.67 -7.88 11.54
CA ARG A 80 6.59 -8.90 12.05
C ARG A 80 6.77 -10.10 11.13
N SER A 81 5.96 -10.21 10.08
CA SER A 81 6.02 -11.31 9.12
C SER A 81 6.44 -10.80 7.74
N ALA A 82 7.24 -11.59 7.03
CA ALA A 82 7.55 -11.34 5.62
C ALA A 82 6.29 -11.37 4.71
N ASN A 83 5.19 -11.99 5.20
CA ASN A 83 3.91 -12.03 4.53
C ASN A 83 3.08 -10.75 4.72
N ASP A 84 3.45 -9.90 5.68
CA ASP A 84 2.70 -8.66 5.94
C ASP A 84 2.87 -7.68 4.80
N LYS A 85 1.76 -7.11 4.37
CA LYS A 85 1.74 -6.05 3.36
C LYS A 85 0.55 -5.13 3.54
N ALA A 86 0.76 -3.86 3.24
CA ALA A 86 -0.30 -2.88 3.08
C ALA A 86 -0.35 -2.43 1.62
N ALA A 87 -1.55 -2.13 1.14
CA ALA A 87 -1.73 -1.72 -0.24
C ALA A 87 -2.78 -0.62 -0.36
N TRP A 88 -2.60 0.22 -1.38
CA TRP A 88 -3.53 1.28 -1.75
C TRP A 88 -3.79 1.24 -3.25
N THR A 89 -4.99 1.58 -3.66
CA THR A 89 -5.26 1.98 -5.03
C THR A 89 -5.14 3.49 -5.11
N LEU A 90 -4.27 3.99 -5.97
CA LEU A 90 -4.08 5.42 -6.20
C LEU A 90 -4.45 5.80 -7.63
N ASN A 91 -4.81 7.08 -7.84
CA ASN A 91 -5.13 7.65 -9.15
C ASN A 91 -4.26 8.90 -9.37
N ALA A 92 -3.15 8.73 -10.11
CA ALA A 92 -2.23 9.81 -10.41
C ALA A 92 -2.75 10.65 -11.59
N LYS A 93 -2.91 11.97 -11.39
CA LYS A 93 -3.35 12.90 -12.45
C LYS A 93 -2.32 13.08 -13.55
N ALA A 94 -1.03 12.89 -13.25
CA ALA A 94 0.07 13.02 -14.19
C ALA A 94 1.08 11.87 -14.02
N ALA A 95 1.70 11.48 -15.12
CA ALA A 95 2.89 10.63 -15.08
C ALA A 95 4.10 11.50 -14.73
N GLY A 96 5.10 10.94 -14.06
CA GLY A 96 6.34 11.66 -13.72
C GLY A 96 7.11 11.02 -12.58
N GLU A 97 8.15 11.73 -12.16
CA GLU A 97 8.93 11.37 -10.98
C GLU A 97 8.30 11.98 -9.73
N TYR A 98 8.21 11.18 -8.68
CA TYR A 98 7.65 11.57 -7.39
C TYR A 98 8.67 11.30 -6.29
N GLU A 99 8.90 12.27 -5.42
CA GLU A 99 9.62 12.03 -4.17
C GLU A 99 8.74 11.24 -3.21
N VAL A 100 9.36 10.27 -2.53
CA VAL A 100 8.68 9.34 -1.64
C VAL A 100 9.02 9.66 -0.20
N HIS A 101 8.06 10.23 0.51
CA HIS A 101 8.20 10.59 1.91
C HIS A 101 7.38 9.64 2.79
N PHE A 102 8.01 9.03 3.76
CA PHE A 102 7.38 8.16 4.75
C PHE A 102 7.35 8.84 6.11
N ASP A 103 6.20 8.79 6.79
CA ASP A 103 6.08 9.20 8.20
C ASP A 103 5.95 7.93 9.05
N TRP A 104 7.05 7.57 9.77
CA TRP A 104 7.09 6.38 10.60
C TRP A 104 7.77 6.63 11.95
N ALA A 105 7.46 5.75 12.91
CA ALA A 105 8.18 5.60 14.15
C ALA A 105 8.80 4.20 14.25
N ARG A 106 9.95 4.11 14.88
CA ARG A 106 10.64 2.86 15.24
C ARG A 106 11.60 3.09 16.38
N ASP A 107 11.74 2.10 17.26
CA ASP A 107 12.77 2.13 18.28
C ASP A 107 14.19 2.26 17.70
N GLY A 108 15.13 2.67 18.51
CA GLY A 108 16.53 2.90 18.13
C GLY A 108 17.37 1.63 17.89
N GLY A 109 16.74 0.46 17.78
CA GLY A 109 17.42 -0.81 17.56
C GLY A 109 18.27 -0.85 16.31
N SER A 110 19.38 -1.58 16.35
CA SER A 110 20.44 -1.61 15.32
C SER A 110 20.16 -2.52 14.11
N THR A 111 18.99 -3.15 14.01
CA THR A 111 18.69 -4.08 12.92
C THR A 111 18.30 -3.32 11.65
N ALA A 112 19.04 -3.59 10.58
CA ALA A 112 18.82 -2.97 9.29
C ALA A 112 17.69 -3.67 8.50
N ASN A 113 16.44 -3.59 8.99
CA ASN A 113 15.31 -4.03 8.20
C ASN A 113 15.19 -3.14 6.95
N HIS A 114 14.73 -3.72 5.88
CA HIS A 114 14.46 -3.00 4.64
C HIS A 114 12.98 -3.11 4.29
N LEU A 115 12.46 -2.04 3.72
CA LEU A 115 11.13 -2.02 3.09
C LEU A 115 11.25 -2.08 1.58
N ARG A 116 10.19 -2.58 0.98
CA ARG A 116 9.96 -2.54 -0.47
C ARG A 116 8.64 -1.82 -0.73
N LEU A 117 8.68 -0.73 -1.47
CA LEU A 117 7.52 -0.07 -2.04
C LEU A 117 7.47 -0.37 -3.53
N GLN A 118 6.35 -0.90 -3.99
CA GLN A 118 6.08 -1.13 -5.41
C GLN A 118 4.85 -0.32 -5.83
N ILE A 119 4.94 0.41 -6.94
CA ILE A 119 3.80 1.13 -7.54
C ILE A 119 3.79 0.83 -9.04
N GLY A 120 2.75 0.10 -9.50
CA GLY A 120 2.75 -0.43 -10.86
C GLY A 120 3.97 -1.32 -11.11
N SER A 121 4.78 -0.96 -12.09
CA SER A 121 6.05 -1.64 -12.41
C SER A 121 7.28 -1.05 -11.72
N ALA A 122 7.15 0.11 -11.08
CA ALA A 122 8.27 0.78 -10.39
C ALA A 122 8.45 0.25 -8.97
N GLU A 123 9.70 0.19 -8.51
CA GLU A 123 10.07 -0.33 -7.20
C GLU A 123 11.08 0.58 -6.51
N LEU A 124 10.93 0.76 -5.20
CA LEU A 124 11.87 1.42 -4.30
C LEU A 124 12.21 0.48 -3.15
N LEU A 125 13.49 0.25 -2.92
CA LEU A 125 14.04 -0.44 -1.74
C LEU A 125 14.70 0.58 -0.84
N ALA A 126 14.40 0.55 0.46
CA ALA A 126 15.00 1.47 1.40
C ALA A 126 15.25 0.83 2.76
N PRO A 127 16.33 1.23 3.46
CA PRO A 127 16.55 0.82 4.85
C PRO A 127 15.56 1.52 5.78
N VAL A 128 15.13 0.82 6.81
CA VAL A 128 14.27 1.35 7.88
C VAL A 128 15.12 1.62 9.09
N ASN A 129 15.50 2.87 9.28
CA ASN A 129 16.28 3.32 10.42
C ASN A 129 15.38 3.65 11.61
N GLY A 130 15.90 3.48 12.83
CA GLY A 130 15.20 3.89 14.05
C GLY A 130 15.00 5.41 14.11
N THR A 131 13.93 5.83 14.75
CA THR A 131 13.60 7.24 15.02
C THR A 131 13.84 7.63 16.47
N GLY A 132 14.03 6.64 17.35
CA GLY A 132 14.24 6.79 18.77
C GLY A 132 13.32 5.89 19.58
N THR A 133 12.04 6.15 19.53
CA THR A 133 10.98 5.35 20.17
C THR A 133 9.84 5.06 19.19
N TRP A 134 8.92 4.18 19.58
CA TRP A 134 7.71 3.87 18.82
C TRP A 134 6.70 5.03 18.73
N ASP A 135 6.91 6.11 19.51
CA ASP A 135 6.10 7.33 19.49
C ASP A 135 6.77 8.49 18.75
N ASP A 136 8.05 8.38 18.39
CA ASP A 136 8.82 9.42 17.72
C ASP A 136 8.67 9.31 16.20
N TYR A 137 7.52 9.77 15.69
CA TYR A 137 7.25 9.78 14.27
C TYR A 137 8.08 10.84 13.55
N ARG A 138 8.71 10.42 12.45
CA ARG A 138 9.55 11.31 11.63
C ARG A 138 9.30 11.06 10.15
N GLU A 139 9.06 12.16 9.44
CA GLU A 139 9.03 12.10 7.98
C GLU A 139 10.45 11.95 7.42
N ARG A 140 10.62 11.03 6.47
CA ARG A 140 11.87 10.75 5.77
C ARG A 140 11.63 10.64 4.28
N ASN A 141 12.44 11.35 3.49
CA ASN A 141 12.52 11.14 2.05
C ASN A 141 13.37 9.90 1.79
N LEU A 142 12.78 8.89 1.15
CA LEU A 142 13.42 7.61 0.83
C LEU A 142 13.95 7.53 -0.60
N GLY A 143 13.73 8.56 -1.40
CA GLY A 143 14.14 8.61 -2.80
C GLY A 143 13.01 8.98 -3.74
N THR A 144 13.10 8.52 -4.95
CA THR A 144 12.18 8.88 -6.05
C THR A 144 11.61 7.62 -6.69
N ILE A 145 10.35 7.69 -7.10
CA ILE A 145 9.69 6.63 -7.86
C ILE A 145 8.96 7.23 -9.06
N ARG A 146 8.93 6.51 -10.17
CA ARG A 146 8.19 6.92 -11.36
C ARG A 146 6.77 6.41 -11.29
N LEU A 147 5.80 7.29 -11.52
CA LEU A 147 4.38 6.94 -11.65
C LEU A 147 3.93 7.13 -13.09
N GLU A 148 3.01 6.27 -13.52
CA GLU A 148 2.21 6.48 -14.71
C GLU A 148 0.93 7.25 -14.37
N LYS A 149 0.32 7.89 -15.36
CA LYS A 149 -0.99 8.53 -15.19
C LYS A 149 -2.09 7.48 -15.02
N GLY A 150 -3.04 7.73 -14.14
CA GLY A 150 -4.20 6.89 -13.93
C GLY A 150 -4.11 6.00 -12.69
N ARG A 151 -4.91 4.94 -12.67
CA ARG A 151 -5.01 4.04 -11.53
C ARG A 151 -3.82 3.08 -11.47
N GLN A 152 -3.22 3.00 -10.29
CA GLN A 152 -2.11 2.09 -10.01
C GLN A 152 -2.27 1.51 -8.61
N ARG A 153 -1.63 0.39 -8.40
CA ARG A 153 -1.56 -0.27 -7.09
C ARG A 153 -0.23 0.07 -6.43
N ALA A 154 -0.27 0.66 -5.25
CA ALA A 154 0.88 0.83 -4.37
C ALA A 154 0.87 -0.29 -3.32
N VAL A 155 1.98 -0.97 -3.14
CA VAL A 155 2.15 -2.05 -2.16
C VAL A 155 3.44 -1.84 -1.39
N ILE A 156 3.34 -1.83 -0.07
CA ILE A 156 4.50 -1.85 0.82
C ILE A 156 4.57 -3.18 1.57
N ARG A 157 5.79 -3.69 1.74
CA ARG A 157 6.07 -4.91 2.50
C ARG A 157 7.51 -4.93 3.00
N PRO A 158 7.86 -5.81 3.93
CA PRO A 158 9.25 -6.12 4.23
C PRO A 158 10.00 -6.58 2.98
N ALA A 159 11.26 -6.21 2.85
CA ALA A 159 12.12 -6.64 1.74
C ALA A 159 12.97 -7.87 2.11
N GLY A 160 12.43 -8.78 2.89
CA GLY A 160 13.05 -10.00 3.39
C GLY A 160 12.53 -10.37 4.76
N GLU A 161 13.21 -11.32 5.41
CA GLU A 161 12.94 -11.69 6.80
C GLU A 161 13.22 -10.51 7.72
N LEU A 162 12.46 -10.43 8.81
CA LEU A 162 12.57 -9.38 9.80
C LEU A 162 13.24 -9.92 11.07
N ASP A 163 14.27 -9.25 11.54
CA ASP A 163 14.86 -9.56 12.84
C ASP A 163 13.96 -9.09 14.00
N SER A 164 13.08 -8.12 13.73
CA SER A 164 12.22 -7.48 14.71
C SER A 164 11.02 -6.85 13.96
N PHE A 165 10.25 -5.98 14.59
CA PHE A 165 9.21 -5.21 13.92
C PHE A 165 9.81 -4.27 12.88
N LEU A 166 9.13 -4.07 11.75
CA LEU A 166 9.61 -3.18 10.70
C LEU A 166 9.55 -1.71 11.15
N PHE A 167 8.35 -1.21 11.43
CA PHE A 167 8.07 0.16 11.92
C PHE A 167 6.57 0.30 12.24
N ASP A 168 6.20 1.46 12.79
CA ASP A 168 4.83 1.97 12.85
C ASP A 168 4.66 3.06 11.79
N LEU A 169 3.81 2.84 10.79
CA LEU A 169 3.65 3.70 9.63
C LEU A 169 2.36 4.52 9.73
N LYS A 170 2.46 5.85 9.70
CA LYS A 170 1.29 6.75 9.60
C LYS A 170 0.88 7.02 8.17
N SER A 171 1.83 7.37 7.32
CA SER A 171 1.52 7.74 5.94
C SER A 171 2.72 7.65 5.00
N ILE A 172 2.39 7.63 3.71
CA ILE A 172 3.34 7.81 2.61
C ILE A 172 2.84 8.97 1.77
N ARG A 173 3.70 9.97 1.53
CA ARG A 173 3.42 11.06 0.61
C ARG A 173 4.25 10.90 -0.65
N LEU A 174 3.58 10.97 -1.79
CA LEU A 174 4.22 10.99 -3.10
C LEU A 174 4.09 12.41 -3.64
N VAL A 175 5.22 13.11 -3.69
CA VAL A 175 5.29 14.54 -4.04
C VAL A 175 5.87 14.67 -5.46
N PRO A 176 5.15 15.26 -6.43
CA PRO A 176 5.67 15.37 -7.79
C PRO A 176 6.95 16.22 -7.81
N LYS A 177 7.95 15.74 -8.53
CA LYS A 177 9.12 16.55 -8.86
C LYS A 177 8.77 17.45 -10.04
N GLY A 178 8.86 18.74 -9.80
CA GLY A 178 8.61 19.76 -10.82
C GLY A 178 9.58 19.67 -12.03
#